data_2fa6e33c8bbc3835987efdf33918eafd
#
_entry.id   2fa6e33c8bbc3835987efdf33918eafd
#
_cell.length_a   1.000
_cell.length_b   1.000
_cell.length_c   1.000
_cell.angle_alpha   90.00
_cell.angle_beta   90.00
_cell.angle_gamma   90.00
#
_symmetry.space_group_name_H-M   'P 1'
#
loop_
_entity.id
_entity.type
_entity.pdbx_description
1 polymer ?
#
loop_
_entity_poly.entity_id
_entity_poly.type
_entity_poly.pdbx_seq_one_letter_code
_entity_poly.pdbx_strand_id
1 'polypeptide(L)'
;MPLLRTSRAGHEGRSWLRPVFAVLAAIFALGPMASAQETDERPNIVLILVDDAALMDFGAYGGEARTPNIDALTQSGVMFRQHYTSPLCAPSRAMLLTGMDNHRTGIATIPEVLPKEQVGQPGYTMHLEPGILTLADRLKAAGYRTLMSGKWHLGSGAGDLPNAHGFDRSLALDASGADNWSPKPYMPFYQKAPWYEDGQPADMPDSFYSSTLIVDRIIDYLDTSAQDKPFFAYVAFQAIHIPVQAPPELTAGYDGVYDAGWEALRQSRWERAKQVGLIPEGAALADMPDEMRAWADLSEDDQALYAARMQVNAAMMEAMDIEVGRLVEHLKAIGDFDNTVFIVTSDNGPEPSRGDNDLRLKIWMKTHGYHLGIDGIGEAGSWGFIGPEWAIAAASPHNMFKFLGSEGGLRVPFVMAGPGVPQDVKVDARTLVSDIAPTLLEMAGVAQQDDAITGRSLEPLLTGTEDAVYKPDDTIAIEVSGNSGVLKGRWKITRNQKPHGDGKWRLYDIEQDPGETKDLSEAEPEVFADMLAEYAAYSKRVGVLEVPEGYDSLKMITKNTMARQFKAYWLQLVVLLAVVLGLLWLCVRLVLRLIRR
;
A
#
# COMPACT_ATOMS: atom_id res chain seq x y z
N MET A 1 -70.16 -18.98 74.80
CA MET A 1 -71.51 -18.52 75.12
C MET A 1 -71.81 -17.30 74.26
N PRO A 2 -73.02 -17.11 73.82
CA PRO A 2 -73.66 -17.73 72.68
C PRO A 2 -74.31 -16.65 71.76
N LEU A 3 -74.69 -17.15 70.53
CA LEU A 3 -76.02 -16.86 69.92
C LEU A 3 -76.16 -15.48 69.20
N LEU A 4 -76.71 -15.32 68.12
CA LEU A 4 -77.72 -15.93 67.21
C LEU A 4 -77.85 -15.13 65.97
N ARG A 5 -78.02 -15.79 64.82
CA ARG A 5 -79.09 -15.73 63.81
C ARG A 5 -79.60 -14.33 63.41
N THR A 6 -79.76 -14.01 62.13
CA THR A 6 -80.71 -14.46 61.09
C THR A 6 -80.45 -13.68 59.77
N SER A 7 -80.38 -14.29 58.65
CA SER A 7 -81.35 -14.65 57.65
C SER A 7 -81.90 -13.49 56.76
N ARG A 8 -81.74 -13.70 55.47
CA ARG A 8 -82.57 -13.54 54.29
C ARG A 8 -82.00 -12.61 53.22
N ALA A 9 -81.59 -13.23 52.14
CA ALA A 9 -82.35 -13.50 50.91
C ALA A 9 -82.41 -12.33 49.92
N GLY A 10 -81.75 -12.53 48.78
CA GLY A 10 -82.32 -12.38 47.49
C GLY A 10 -81.93 -11.15 46.67
N HIS A 11 -81.15 -11.29 45.69
CA HIS A 11 -81.60 -11.15 44.30
C HIS A 11 -80.41 -11.32 43.32
N GLU A 12 -80.60 -12.25 42.42
CA GLU A 12 -79.74 -12.46 41.25
C GLU A 12 -79.86 -11.26 40.30
N GLY A 13 -78.69 -10.73 39.91
CA GLY A 13 -78.50 -9.83 38.77
C GLY A 13 -77.31 -10.22 37.98
N ARG A 14 -77.46 -11.19 37.09
CA ARG A 14 -76.42 -11.55 36.12
C ARG A 14 -76.20 -10.34 35.17
N SER A 15 -74.98 -9.68 35.27
CA SER A 15 -74.49 -8.79 34.23
C SER A 15 -73.46 -9.48 33.40
N TRP A 16 -73.83 -9.81 32.19
CA TRP A 16 -73.00 -10.46 31.15
C TRP A 16 -72.02 -9.49 30.48
N LEU A 17 -71.65 -8.38 31.06
CA LEU A 17 -70.82 -7.31 30.45
C LEU A 17 -69.37 -7.24 30.95
N ARG A 18 -68.95 -8.12 31.85
CA ARG A 18 -67.58 -8.08 32.40
C ARG A 18 -66.49 -8.81 31.60
N PRO A 19 -66.69 -9.77 30.65
CA PRO A 19 -65.60 -10.34 29.89
C PRO A 19 -65.15 -9.56 28.66
N VAL A 20 -65.99 -8.58 28.10
CA VAL A 20 -65.64 -7.88 26.87
C VAL A 20 -64.64 -6.74 27.08
N PHE A 21 -64.66 -6.09 28.21
CA PHE A 21 -63.67 -5.02 28.54
C PHE A 21 -62.28 -5.54 28.90
N ALA A 22 -62.11 -6.75 29.42
CA ALA A 22 -60.84 -7.36 29.72
C ALA A 22 -60.10 -7.81 28.44
N VAL A 23 -60.79 -8.23 27.38
CA VAL A 23 -60.21 -8.65 26.10
C VAL A 23 -59.82 -7.42 25.25
N LEU A 24 -60.55 -6.33 25.32
CA LEU A 24 -60.21 -5.08 24.62
C LEU A 24 -59.03 -4.33 25.27
N ALA A 25 -58.81 -4.44 26.57
CA ALA A 25 -57.65 -3.89 27.26
C ALA A 25 -56.36 -4.70 26.99
N ALA A 26 -56.47 -6.01 26.72
CA ALA A 26 -55.31 -6.86 26.35
C ALA A 26 -54.89 -6.67 24.88
N ILE A 27 -55.78 -6.24 23.97
CA ILE A 27 -55.44 -5.96 22.56
C ILE A 27 -54.79 -4.59 22.38
N PHE A 28 -55.04 -3.61 23.26
CA PHE A 28 -54.37 -2.30 23.23
C PHE A 28 -53.03 -2.28 23.95
N ALA A 29 -52.62 -3.33 24.70
CA ALA A 29 -51.32 -3.45 25.34
C ALA A 29 -50.25 -4.14 24.43
N LEU A 30 -50.64 -4.67 23.25
CA LEU A 30 -49.79 -5.07 22.17
C LEU A 30 -49.63 -3.93 21.18
N GLY A 31 -49.11 -2.78 21.64
CA GLY A 31 -48.47 -1.82 20.75
C GLY A 31 -47.39 -2.57 19.97
N PRO A 32 -47.10 -2.18 18.72
CA PRO A 32 -45.95 -2.75 18.03
C PRO A 32 -44.75 -2.56 18.98
N MET A 33 -44.21 -3.65 19.51
CA MET A 33 -42.80 -3.64 19.93
C MET A 33 -42.06 -3.20 18.67
N ALA A 34 -41.69 -1.91 18.60
CA ALA A 34 -40.61 -1.51 17.75
C ALA A 34 -39.48 -2.45 18.12
N SER A 35 -39.14 -3.40 17.28
CA SER A 35 -37.91 -4.11 17.38
C SER A 35 -36.87 -2.99 17.41
N ALA A 36 -36.27 -2.74 18.56
CA ALA A 36 -35.00 -2.03 18.58
C ALA A 36 -34.16 -2.76 17.57
N GLN A 37 -33.88 -2.14 16.46
CA GLN A 37 -32.92 -2.62 15.50
C GLN A 37 -31.64 -2.70 16.34
N GLU A 38 -31.18 -3.92 16.65
CA GLU A 38 -29.87 -4.09 17.28
C GLU A 38 -28.90 -3.39 16.32
N THR A 39 -28.43 -2.24 16.74
CA THR A 39 -27.33 -1.57 16.03
C THR A 39 -26.15 -2.53 16.08
N ASP A 40 -25.63 -2.89 14.94
CA ASP A 40 -24.42 -3.71 14.87
C ASP A 40 -23.29 -2.91 15.53
N GLU A 41 -22.86 -3.35 16.72
CA GLU A 41 -21.83 -2.64 17.49
C GLU A 41 -20.39 -2.84 16.94
N ARG A 42 -20.23 -3.69 15.90
CA ARG A 42 -18.92 -3.91 15.30
C ARG A 42 -18.43 -2.63 14.60
N PRO A 43 -17.11 -2.33 14.69
CA PRO A 43 -16.61 -1.09 14.10
C PRO A 43 -16.63 -1.13 12.58
N ASN A 44 -16.82 0.03 11.97
CA ASN A 44 -16.45 0.28 10.59
C ASN A 44 -14.91 0.26 10.47
N ILE A 45 -14.39 -0.05 9.29
CA ILE A 45 -12.95 -0.16 9.05
C ILE A 45 -12.60 0.66 7.80
N VAL A 46 -11.66 1.59 7.95
CA VAL A 46 -11.04 2.33 6.84
C VAL A 46 -9.56 2.01 6.80
N LEU A 47 -9.13 1.29 5.77
CA LEU A 47 -7.74 0.94 5.51
C LEU A 47 -7.19 1.84 4.41
N ILE A 48 -6.34 2.80 4.78
CA ILE A 48 -5.68 3.74 3.89
C ILE A 48 -4.28 3.24 3.59
N LEU A 49 -4.00 2.96 2.32
CA LEU A 49 -2.68 2.52 1.86
C LEU A 49 -2.07 3.56 0.94
N VAL A 50 -0.92 4.07 1.35
CA VAL A 50 -0.07 4.97 0.56
C VAL A 50 0.89 4.13 -0.28
N ASP A 51 1.26 4.59 -1.45
CA ASP A 51 2.17 3.92 -2.39
C ASP A 51 3.55 4.60 -2.33
N ASP A 52 4.60 3.88 -1.95
CA ASP A 52 6.00 4.32 -1.92
C ASP A 52 6.38 5.37 -0.86
N ALA A 53 5.63 5.50 0.23
CA ALA A 53 5.98 6.45 1.29
C ALA A 53 7.11 5.93 2.21
N ALA A 54 8.13 6.77 2.41
CA ALA A 54 9.16 6.52 3.41
C ALA A 54 8.64 6.69 4.84
N LEU A 55 9.34 6.10 5.83
CA LEU A 55 8.97 6.18 7.24
C LEU A 55 8.68 7.61 7.71
N MET A 56 9.45 8.58 7.25
CA MET A 56 9.35 9.98 7.69
C MET A 56 8.60 10.88 6.70
N ASP A 57 7.78 10.34 5.79
CA ASP A 57 7.01 11.19 4.88
C ASP A 57 5.73 11.76 5.51
N PHE A 58 5.30 11.27 6.68
CA PHE A 58 4.21 11.88 7.46
C PHE A 58 4.76 12.89 8.49
N GLY A 59 4.04 13.99 8.71
CA GLY A 59 4.39 15.02 9.69
C GLY A 59 4.58 14.47 11.09
N ALA A 60 3.70 13.58 11.55
CA ALA A 60 3.80 12.91 12.84
C ALA A 60 5.11 12.11 13.04
N TYR A 61 5.72 11.62 11.95
CA TYR A 61 7.03 10.97 11.96
C TYR A 61 8.20 11.95 11.74
N GLY A 62 7.93 13.25 11.62
CA GLY A 62 8.93 14.28 11.45
C GLY A 62 9.22 14.67 9.99
N GLY A 63 8.34 14.32 9.05
CA GLY A 63 8.42 14.69 7.64
C GLY A 63 8.20 16.18 7.35
N GLU A 64 8.57 16.62 6.15
CA GLU A 64 8.38 17.98 5.66
C GLU A 64 7.01 18.18 5.01
N ALA A 65 6.42 17.11 4.49
CA ALA A 65 5.10 17.16 3.90
C ALA A 65 4.03 17.50 4.94
N ARG A 66 3.09 18.35 4.59
CA ARG A 66 1.99 18.72 5.47
C ARG A 66 0.92 17.63 5.44
N THR A 67 0.79 16.91 6.56
CA THR A 67 -0.18 15.81 6.71
C THR A 67 -1.07 15.98 7.95
N PRO A 68 -1.74 17.14 8.13
CA PRO A 68 -2.46 17.46 9.38
C PRO A 68 -3.59 16.48 9.68
N ASN A 69 -4.22 15.85 8.68
CA ASN A 69 -5.32 14.90 8.87
C ASN A 69 -4.79 13.53 9.36
N ILE A 70 -3.70 13.03 8.76
CA ILE A 70 -3.01 11.82 9.22
C ILE A 70 -2.38 12.06 10.60
N ASP A 71 -1.81 13.24 10.84
CA ASP A 71 -1.24 13.62 12.12
C ASP A 71 -2.31 13.66 13.23
N ALA A 72 -3.52 14.13 12.92
CA ALA A 72 -4.65 14.10 13.85
C ALA A 72 -5.11 12.67 14.17
N LEU A 73 -5.16 11.77 13.19
CA LEU A 73 -5.41 10.34 13.42
C LEU A 73 -4.30 9.74 14.30
N THR A 74 -3.04 10.10 14.07
CA THR A 74 -1.90 9.64 14.87
C THR A 74 -2.03 10.08 16.34
N GLN A 75 -2.42 11.32 16.59
CA GLN A 75 -2.64 11.84 17.95
C GLN A 75 -3.84 11.18 18.66
N SER A 76 -4.87 10.80 17.91
CA SER A 76 -6.04 10.09 18.43
C SER A 76 -5.85 8.56 18.50
N GLY A 77 -4.65 8.05 18.21
CA GLY A 77 -4.39 6.63 18.07
C GLY A 77 -2.99 6.19 18.50
N VAL A 78 -2.49 5.18 17.80
CA VAL A 78 -1.19 4.54 18.03
C VAL A 78 -0.28 4.77 16.83
N MET A 79 0.93 5.22 17.09
CA MET A 79 2.03 5.35 16.14
C MET A 79 2.99 4.16 16.30
N PHE A 80 3.10 3.30 15.30
CA PHE A 80 4.05 2.19 15.31
C PHE A 80 5.39 2.64 14.70
N ARG A 81 6.47 2.48 15.44
CA ARG A 81 7.80 2.94 15.03
C ARG A 81 8.62 1.88 14.29
N GLN A 82 8.20 0.60 14.35
CA GLN A 82 8.89 -0.53 13.73
C GLN A 82 7.90 -1.42 12.97
N HIS A 83 7.27 -0.86 11.91
CA HIS A 83 6.39 -1.60 11.02
C HIS A 83 7.11 -1.95 9.73
N TYR A 84 7.04 -3.22 9.34
CA TYR A 84 7.75 -3.78 8.20
C TYR A 84 6.78 -4.25 7.12
N THR A 85 7.16 -4.01 5.87
CA THR A 85 6.44 -4.44 4.67
C THR A 85 7.37 -5.22 3.75
N SER A 86 6.84 -5.77 2.67
CA SER A 86 7.68 -6.20 1.56
C SER A 86 8.31 -4.98 0.87
N PRO A 87 9.49 -5.10 0.25
CA PRO A 87 10.09 -3.96 -0.45
C PRO A 87 9.48 -3.69 -1.83
N LEU A 88 8.31 -4.28 -2.15
CA LEU A 88 7.55 -4.07 -3.39
C LEU A 88 6.04 -4.07 -3.16
N CYS A 89 5.34 -3.27 -3.96
CA CYS A 89 3.91 -2.98 -3.82
C CYS A 89 3.01 -4.23 -3.83
N ALA A 90 2.99 -5.03 -4.92
CA ALA A 90 2.05 -6.15 -5.02
C ALA A 90 2.27 -7.22 -3.94
N PRO A 91 3.50 -7.65 -3.61
CA PRO A 91 3.75 -8.53 -2.47
C PRO A 91 3.21 -7.98 -1.15
N SER A 92 3.47 -6.70 -0.83
CA SER A 92 2.92 -6.07 0.39
C SER A 92 1.40 -6.04 0.41
N ARG A 93 0.77 -5.69 -0.73
CA ARG A 93 -0.69 -5.65 -0.86
C ARG A 93 -1.31 -7.04 -0.70
N ALA A 94 -0.65 -8.07 -1.23
CA ALA A 94 -1.06 -9.46 -1.01
C ALA A 94 -0.95 -9.85 0.47
N MET A 95 0.19 -9.55 1.13
CA MET A 95 0.38 -9.79 2.57
C MET A 95 -0.65 -9.04 3.41
N LEU A 96 -0.89 -7.76 3.12
CA LEU A 96 -1.87 -6.90 3.80
C LEU A 96 -3.27 -7.47 3.75
N LEU A 97 -3.73 -7.84 2.56
CA LEU A 97 -5.11 -8.26 2.35
C LEU A 97 -5.38 -9.73 2.68
N THR A 98 -4.36 -10.57 2.77
CA THR A 98 -4.53 -12.00 3.09
C THR A 98 -4.07 -12.39 4.48
N GLY A 99 -3.19 -11.59 5.12
CA GLY A 99 -2.49 -11.96 6.34
C GLY A 99 -1.45 -13.06 6.14
N MET A 100 -1.06 -13.34 4.89
CA MET A 100 -0.16 -14.44 4.52
C MET A 100 1.17 -13.92 3.99
N ASP A 101 2.21 -14.76 4.04
CA ASP A 101 3.46 -14.51 3.34
C ASP A 101 3.24 -14.41 1.81
N ASN A 102 3.91 -13.46 1.15
CA ASN A 102 3.75 -13.18 -0.27
C ASN A 102 3.97 -14.40 -1.18
N HIS A 103 4.96 -15.26 -0.88
CA HIS A 103 5.23 -16.48 -1.66
C HIS A 103 4.11 -17.51 -1.58
N ARG A 104 3.26 -17.44 -0.56
CA ARG A 104 2.11 -18.35 -0.40
C ARG A 104 0.83 -17.81 -1.04
N THR A 105 0.85 -16.58 -1.55
CA THR A 105 -0.33 -15.94 -2.17
C THR A 105 -0.37 -16.06 -3.68
N GLY A 106 0.74 -16.41 -4.33
CA GLY A 106 0.92 -16.33 -5.78
C GLY A 106 1.66 -15.07 -6.24
N ILE A 107 1.89 -14.11 -5.34
CA ILE A 107 2.46 -12.79 -5.64
C ILE A 107 3.80 -12.62 -4.92
N ALA A 108 4.75 -13.51 -5.23
CA ALA A 108 6.10 -13.45 -4.69
C ALA A 108 6.89 -12.19 -5.12
N THR A 109 6.51 -11.56 -6.23
CA THR A 109 7.13 -10.35 -6.78
C THR A 109 6.15 -9.60 -7.69
N ILE A 110 6.66 -8.71 -8.55
CA ILE A 110 5.88 -7.99 -9.58
C ILE A 110 6.24 -8.49 -10.99
N PRO A 111 5.30 -8.42 -11.95
CA PRO A 111 5.54 -8.91 -13.31
C PRO A 111 6.72 -8.26 -14.04
N GLU A 112 7.02 -6.98 -13.72
CA GLU A 112 8.08 -6.20 -14.33
C GLU A 112 9.47 -6.78 -14.08
N VAL A 113 9.70 -7.34 -12.88
CA VAL A 113 11.02 -7.86 -12.45
C VAL A 113 11.09 -9.38 -12.41
N LEU A 114 9.99 -10.09 -12.75
CA LEU A 114 9.90 -11.54 -12.69
C LEU A 114 10.84 -12.22 -13.71
N PRO A 115 11.80 -13.06 -13.29
CA PRO A 115 12.57 -13.88 -14.20
C PRO A 115 11.70 -14.90 -14.95
N LYS A 116 12.02 -15.16 -16.22
CA LYS A 116 11.24 -16.09 -17.06
C LYS A 116 11.19 -17.51 -16.48
N GLU A 117 12.22 -17.90 -15.72
CA GLU A 117 12.37 -19.21 -15.08
C GLU A 117 11.37 -19.41 -13.94
N GLN A 118 10.87 -18.32 -13.36
CA GLN A 118 9.92 -18.32 -12.26
C GLN A 118 8.45 -18.14 -12.74
N VAL A 119 8.22 -17.73 -13.99
CA VAL A 119 6.88 -17.48 -14.53
C VAL A 119 5.99 -18.71 -14.40
N GLY A 120 4.86 -18.55 -13.70
CA GLY A 120 3.84 -19.60 -13.51
C GLY A 120 4.24 -20.72 -12.54
N GLN A 121 5.37 -20.60 -11.84
CA GLN A 121 5.70 -21.48 -10.74
C GLN A 121 4.78 -21.20 -9.54
N PRO A 122 4.54 -22.16 -8.64
CA PRO A 122 3.80 -21.93 -7.40
C PRO A 122 4.36 -20.74 -6.64
N GLY A 123 3.49 -19.84 -6.18
CA GLY A 123 3.87 -18.59 -5.55
C GLY A 123 4.27 -17.45 -6.52
N TYR A 124 4.44 -17.73 -7.82
CA TYR A 124 4.92 -16.79 -8.85
C TYR A 124 3.94 -16.66 -10.03
N THR A 125 2.64 -16.78 -9.75
CA THR A 125 1.57 -16.68 -10.74
C THR A 125 1.19 -15.23 -11.06
N MET A 126 1.60 -14.27 -10.22
CA MET A 126 1.31 -12.83 -10.32
C MET A 126 -0.18 -12.49 -10.22
N HIS A 127 -0.94 -13.33 -9.57
CA HIS A 127 -2.30 -13.12 -9.11
C HIS A 127 -2.55 -13.98 -7.85
N LEU A 128 -3.57 -13.64 -7.07
CA LEU A 128 -3.93 -14.44 -5.91
C LEU A 128 -4.33 -15.87 -6.37
N GLU A 129 -3.66 -16.89 -5.81
CA GLU A 129 -3.93 -18.27 -6.19
C GLU A 129 -5.34 -18.72 -5.77
N PRO A 130 -5.96 -19.66 -6.50
CA PRO A 130 -7.31 -20.13 -6.20
C PRO A 130 -7.44 -20.63 -4.77
N GLY A 131 -8.48 -20.16 -4.06
CA GLY A 131 -8.75 -20.53 -2.67
C GLY A 131 -8.12 -19.62 -1.63
N ILE A 132 -7.29 -18.65 -2.03
CA ILE A 132 -6.81 -17.61 -1.13
C ILE A 132 -7.97 -16.65 -0.80
N LEU A 133 -8.30 -16.54 0.47
CA LEU A 133 -9.30 -15.60 0.98
C LEU A 133 -8.64 -14.31 1.44
N THR A 134 -9.16 -13.19 0.97
CA THR A 134 -8.76 -11.86 1.40
C THR A 134 -9.47 -11.46 2.71
N LEU A 135 -9.01 -10.39 3.34
CA LEU A 135 -9.70 -9.70 4.42
C LEU A 135 -11.13 -9.30 4.01
N ALA A 136 -11.31 -8.82 2.77
CA ALA A 136 -12.63 -8.46 2.24
C ALA A 136 -13.56 -9.67 2.11
N ASP A 137 -13.06 -10.83 1.63
CA ASP A 137 -13.86 -12.07 1.59
C ASP A 137 -14.38 -12.46 2.97
N ARG A 138 -13.50 -12.40 3.99
CA ARG A 138 -13.80 -12.79 5.37
C ARG A 138 -14.77 -11.81 6.03
N LEU A 139 -14.56 -10.50 5.87
CA LEU A 139 -15.44 -9.47 6.39
C LEU A 139 -16.81 -9.48 5.70
N LYS A 140 -16.85 -9.68 4.38
CA LYS A 140 -18.12 -9.87 3.64
C LYS A 140 -18.91 -11.08 4.14
N ALA A 141 -18.23 -12.21 4.36
CA ALA A 141 -18.87 -13.40 4.93
C ALA A 141 -19.42 -13.16 6.35
N ALA A 142 -18.80 -12.22 7.11
CA ALA A 142 -19.26 -11.75 8.40
C ALA A 142 -20.35 -10.66 8.32
N GLY A 143 -20.79 -10.28 7.11
CA GLY A 143 -21.89 -9.34 6.90
C GLY A 143 -21.48 -7.88 6.74
N TYR A 144 -20.19 -7.56 6.63
CA TYR A 144 -19.73 -6.22 6.27
C TYR A 144 -20.09 -5.87 4.82
N ARG A 145 -20.31 -4.59 4.55
CA ARG A 145 -20.21 -4.02 3.21
C ARG A 145 -18.74 -3.82 2.88
N THR A 146 -18.29 -4.21 1.71
CA THR A 146 -16.87 -4.19 1.37
C THR A 146 -16.63 -3.32 0.14
N LEU A 147 -15.87 -2.25 0.32
CA LEU A 147 -15.66 -1.17 -0.63
C LEU A 147 -14.19 -1.00 -0.93
N MET A 148 -13.83 -0.72 -2.18
CA MET A 148 -12.47 -0.43 -2.57
C MET A 148 -12.41 0.70 -3.60
N SER A 149 -11.40 1.56 -3.49
CA SER A 149 -11.05 2.48 -4.56
C SER A 149 -9.53 2.70 -4.62
N GLY A 150 -8.97 2.64 -5.83
CA GLY A 150 -7.56 2.92 -6.12
C GLY A 150 -6.75 1.73 -6.62
N LYS A 151 -5.46 1.68 -6.29
CA LYS A 151 -4.52 0.67 -6.79
C LYS A 151 -4.78 -0.71 -6.20
N TRP A 152 -5.02 -1.70 -7.08
CA TRP A 152 -5.18 -3.12 -6.75
C TRP A 152 -3.86 -3.88 -6.86
N HIS A 153 -3.35 -4.04 -8.07
CA HIS A 153 -2.06 -4.66 -8.41
C HIS A 153 -1.91 -6.13 -7.97
N LEU A 154 -3.01 -6.91 -7.93
CA LEU A 154 -3.02 -8.31 -7.52
C LEU A 154 -3.56 -9.27 -8.60
N GLY A 155 -3.59 -8.82 -9.86
CA GLY A 155 -3.99 -9.62 -11.00
C GLY A 155 -5.10 -8.97 -11.83
N SER A 156 -5.05 -9.19 -13.16
CA SER A 156 -5.88 -8.51 -14.17
C SER A 156 -6.88 -9.44 -14.88
N GLY A 157 -6.90 -10.71 -14.56
CA GLY A 157 -7.93 -11.64 -15.05
C GLY A 157 -9.31 -11.33 -14.45
N ALA A 158 -10.38 -11.73 -15.12
CA ALA A 158 -11.74 -11.52 -14.59
C ALA A 158 -11.97 -12.15 -13.21
N GLY A 159 -11.21 -13.21 -12.87
CA GLY A 159 -11.21 -13.87 -11.57
C GLY A 159 -10.25 -13.29 -10.56
N ASP A 160 -9.44 -12.27 -10.94
CA ASP A 160 -8.37 -11.72 -10.11
C ASP A 160 -8.71 -10.30 -9.62
N LEU A 161 -9.81 -9.69 -10.10
CA LEU A 161 -10.22 -8.33 -9.74
C LEU A 161 -10.92 -8.29 -8.38
N PRO A 162 -10.99 -7.13 -7.69
CA PRO A 162 -11.52 -7.02 -6.33
C PRO A 162 -12.91 -7.61 -6.11
N ASN A 163 -13.79 -7.53 -7.10
CA ASN A 163 -15.14 -8.11 -7.03
C ASN A 163 -15.13 -9.65 -6.93
N ALA A 164 -14.05 -10.33 -7.38
CA ALA A 164 -13.86 -11.78 -7.20
C ALA A 164 -13.16 -12.11 -5.86
N HIS A 165 -12.70 -11.10 -5.14
CA HIS A 165 -11.97 -11.19 -3.87
C HIS A 165 -12.68 -10.42 -2.75
N GLY A 166 -14.01 -10.56 -2.69
CA GLY A 166 -14.82 -10.14 -1.56
C GLY A 166 -15.31 -8.71 -1.58
N PHE A 167 -14.92 -7.84 -2.50
CA PHE A 167 -15.43 -6.46 -2.56
C PHE A 167 -16.79 -6.39 -3.26
N ASP A 168 -17.76 -5.72 -2.62
CA ASP A 168 -19.09 -5.46 -3.16
C ASP A 168 -19.06 -4.39 -4.24
N ARG A 169 -18.29 -3.32 -4.00
CA ARG A 169 -18.07 -2.22 -4.94
C ARG A 169 -16.57 -1.95 -5.05
N SER A 170 -16.12 -1.65 -6.26
CA SER A 170 -14.71 -1.35 -6.47
C SER A 170 -14.46 -0.47 -7.68
N LEU A 171 -13.61 0.57 -7.53
CA LEU A 171 -12.90 1.22 -8.63
C LEU A 171 -11.42 0.85 -8.49
N ALA A 172 -10.89 0.02 -9.38
CA ALA A 172 -9.58 -0.61 -9.22
C ALA A 172 -8.64 -0.31 -10.39
N LEU A 173 -7.43 0.15 -10.09
CA LEU A 173 -6.30 0.17 -11.03
C LEU A 173 -5.46 -1.09 -10.85
N ASP A 174 -5.46 -1.99 -11.85
CA ASP A 174 -4.61 -3.19 -11.81
C ASP A 174 -3.30 -2.98 -12.60
N ALA A 175 -2.46 -2.13 -12.08
CA ALA A 175 -1.11 -1.84 -12.57
C ALA A 175 -0.23 -1.37 -11.42
N SER A 176 1.09 -1.34 -11.64
CA SER A 176 2.03 -0.76 -10.67
C SER A 176 1.79 0.74 -10.44
N GLY A 177 1.18 1.45 -11.41
CA GLY A 177 0.77 2.85 -11.33
C GLY A 177 0.15 3.32 -12.64
N ALA A 178 -0.31 4.57 -12.67
CA ALA A 178 -0.84 5.27 -13.83
C ALA A 178 -0.59 6.78 -13.72
N ASP A 179 -0.89 7.52 -14.79
CA ASP A 179 -0.95 8.98 -14.74
C ASP A 179 -2.00 9.45 -13.73
N ASN A 180 -1.69 10.48 -12.95
CA ASN A 180 -2.59 10.96 -11.89
C ASN A 180 -3.66 11.92 -12.42
N TRP A 181 -3.50 12.46 -13.63
CA TRP A 181 -4.41 13.44 -14.23
C TRP A 181 -5.30 12.88 -15.34
N SER A 182 -5.02 11.64 -15.78
CA SER A 182 -5.74 11.05 -16.91
C SER A 182 -5.62 9.51 -16.92
N PRO A 183 -6.47 8.78 -17.66
CA PRO A 183 -6.40 7.32 -17.74
C PRO A 183 -5.28 6.84 -18.70
N LYS A 184 -4.07 7.39 -18.56
CA LYS A 184 -2.90 7.04 -19.37
C LYS A 184 -1.97 6.07 -18.62
N PRO A 185 -1.29 5.16 -19.34
CA PRO A 185 -0.22 4.37 -18.75
C PRO A 185 1.00 5.28 -18.46
N TYR A 186 1.73 4.99 -17.37
CA TYR A 186 2.91 5.76 -16.99
C TYR A 186 4.22 5.19 -17.52
N MET A 187 4.22 3.96 -18.02
CA MET A 187 5.41 3.27 -18.54
C MET A 187 5.04 2.33 -19.70
N PRO A 188 6.01 2.02 -20.60
CA PRO A 188 5.76 1.19 -21.80
C PRO A 188 5.44 -0.27 -21.51
N PHE A 189 5.57 -0.74 -20.28
CA PHE A 189 5.13 -2.08 -19.87
C PHE A 189 3.61 -2.25 -20.02
N TYR A 190 2.84 -1.18 -19.82
CA TYR A 190 1.39 -1.15 -19.95
C TYR A 190 0.98 -0.47 -21.27
N GLN A 191 -0.03 -1.02 -21.95
CA GLN A 191 -0.59 -0.41 -23.17
C GLN A 191 -1.64 0.65 -22.85
N LYS A 192 -2.29 0.54 -21.71
CA LYS A 192 -3.29 1.46 -21.14
C LYS A 192 -3.21 1.39 -19.62
N ALA A 193 -3.75 2.39 -18.93
CA ALA A 193 -4.03 2.28 -17.51
C ALA A 193 -5.27 1.38 -17.33
N PRO A 194 -5.14 0.19 -16.72
CA PRO A 194 -6.22 -0.78 -16.65
C PRO A 194 -7.12 -0.50 -15.44
N TRP A 195 -8.01 0.47 -15.59
CA TRP A 195 -9.03 0.78 -14.60
C TRP A 195 -10.26 -0.11 -14.80
N TYR A 196 -10.80 -0.62 -13.69
CA TYR A 196 -11.97 -1.46 -13.64
C TYR A 196 -12.94 -0.94 -12.59
N GLU A 197 -14.25 -0.93 -12.89
CA GLU A 197 -15.30 -0.66 -11.91
C GLU A 197 -16.18 -1.91 -11.80
N ASP A 198 -16.34 -2.42 -10.58
CA ASP A 198 -17.11 -3.64 -10.27
C ASP A 198 -16.78 -4.82 -11.19
N GLY A 199 -15.50 -5.01 -11.50
CA GLY A 199 -15.00 -6.11 -12.34
C GLY A 199 -15.14 -5.92 -13.85
N GLN A 200 -15.63 -4.76 -14.30
CA GLN A 200 -15.71 -4.40 -15.72
C GLN A 200 -14.72 -3.27 -16.04
N PRO A 201 -14.26 -3.14 -17.30
CA PRO A 201 -13.47 -1.96 -17.69
C PRO A 201 -14.21 -0.68 -17.33
N ALA A 202 -13.56 0.19 -16.58
CA ALA A 202 -14.16 1.45 -16.12
C ALA A 202 -14.24 2.48 -17.26
N ASP A 203 -15.34 3.22 -17.28
CA ASP A 203 -15.49 4.42 -18.12
C ASP A 203 -14.91 5.62 -17.35
N MET A 204 -13.61 5.86 -17.56
CA MET A 204 -12.85 6.88 -16.83
C MET A 204 -13.05 8.26 -17.45
N PRO A 205 -13.16 9.34 -16.65
CA PRO A 205 -13.10 10.70 -17.17
C PRO A 205 -11.79 10.96 -17.95
N ASP A 206 -11.84 11.84 -18.94
CA ASP A 206 -10.64 12.23 -19.71
C ASP A 206 -9.60 12.98 -18.84
N SER A 207 -10.07 13.66 -17.78
CA SER A 207 -9.24 14.34 -16.80
C SER A 207 -9.81 14.19 -15.39
N PHE A 208 -8.93 13.95 -14.42
CA PHE A 208 -9.24 13.83 -12.99
C PHE A 208 -7.93 14.03 -12.21
N TYR A 209 -8.00 14.15 -10.90
CA TYR A 209 -6.84 13.94 -10.03
C TYR A 209 -7.05 12.64 -9.24
N SER A 210 -6.08 11.73 -9.27
CA SER A 210 -6.27 10.35 -8.80
C SER A 210 -6.67 10.27 -7.33
N SER A 211 -6.04 11.05 -6.43
CA SER A 211 -6.37 11.04 -5.01
C SER A 211 -7.80 11.50 -4.75
N THR A 212 -8.25 12.56 -5.44
CA THR A 212 -9.62 13.05 -5.37
C THR A 212 -10.62 12.02 -5.89
N LEU A 213 -10.35 11.44 -7.06
CA LEU A 213 -11.21 10.42 -7.66
C LEU A 213 -11.37 9.18 -6.75
N ILE A 214 -10.28 8.74 -6.13
CA ILE A 214 -10.27 7.58 -5.24
C ILE A 214 -11.20 7.82 -4.04
N VAL A 215 -11.12 8.98 -3.42
CA VAL A 215 -11.95 9.31 -2.25
C VAL A 215 -13.40 9.61 -2.67
N ASP A 216 -13.63 10.30 -3.78
CA ASP A 216 -14.97 10.53 -4.32
C ASP A 216 -15.73 9.21 -4.52
N ARG A 217 -15.06 8.17 -5.02
CA ARG A 217 -15.68 6.86 -5.20
C ARG A 217 -16.00 6.16 -3.88
N ILE A 218 -15.14 6.26 -2.87
CA ILE A 218 -15.43 5.70 -1.55
C ILE A 218 -16.65 6.41 -0.93
N ILE A 219 -16.70 7.73 -0.99
CA ILE A 219 -17.84 8.52 -0.49
C ILE A 219 -19.14 8.11 -1.22
N ASP A 220 -19.10 8.02 -2.55
CA ASP A 220 -20.23 7.60 -3.39
C ASP A 220 -20.72 6.19 -3.00
N TYR A 221 -19.80 5.25 -2.75
CA TYR A 221 -20.15 3.90 -2.33
C TYR A 221 -20.71 3.85 -0.90
N LEU A 222 -20.21 4.68 0.00
CA LEU A 222 -20.76 4.82 1.35
C LEU A 222 -22.20 5.33 1.30
N ASP A 223 -22.49 6.38 0.50
CA ASP A 223 -23.80 7.01 0.40
C ASP A 223 -24.85 6.14 -0.29
N THR A 224 -24.43 5.32 -1.26
CA THR A 224 -25.32 4.53 -2.11
C THR A 224 -25.56 3.10 -1.62
N SER A 225 -24.83 2.62 -0.62
CA SER A 225 -24.99 1.28 -0.07
C SER A 225 -25.86 1.26 1.20
N ALA A 226 -26.34 0.07 1.60
CA ALA A 226 -27.19 -0.13 2.78
C ALA A 226 -26.50 0.35 4.07
N GLN A 227 -27.12 1.28 4.79
CA GLN A 227 -26.54 1.99 5.93
C GLN A 227 -26.65 1.24 7.27
N ASP A 228 -27.28 0.06 7.28
CA ASP A 228 -27.59 -0.72 8.46
C ASP A 228 -26.52 -1.77 8.83
N LYS A 229 -25.40 -1.77 8.10
CA LYS A 229 -24.30 -2.74 8.28
C LYS A 229 -22.96 -2.01 8.40
N PRO A 230 -22.04 -2.55 9.20
CA PRO A 230 -20.68 -2.01 9.22
C PRO A 230 -20.03 -2.16 7.84
N PHE A 231 -19.03 -1.32 7.57
CA PHE A 231 -18.31 -1.36 6.30
C PHE A 231 -16.81 -1.56 6.50
N PHE A 232 -16.19 -2.15 5.48
CA PHE A 232 -14.76 -2.17 5.25
C PHE A 232 -14.46 -1.39 3.97
N ALA A 233 -13.74 -0.28 4.08
CA ALA A 233 -13.30 0.54 2.95
C ALA A 233 -11.78 0.46 2.79
N TYR A 234 -11.32 -0.09 1.67
CA TYR A 234 -9.91 -0.11 1.28
C TYR A 234 -9.63 1.05 0.32
N VAL A 235 -8.94 2.07 0.83
CA VAL A 235 -8.58 3.32 0.14
C VAL A 235 -7.12 3.23 -0.26
N ALA A 236 -6.87 2.79 -1.49
CA ALA A 236 -5.53 2.46 -1.97
C ALA A 236 -5.02 3.55 -2.93
N PHE A 237 -4.36 4.57 -2.39
CA PHE A 237 -3.84 5.67 -3.17
C PHE A 237 -2.76 5.23 -4.17
N GLN A 238 -2.57 6.01 -5.25
CA GLN A 238 -1.38 5.98 -6.10
C GLN A 238 -0.29 6.93 -5.59
N ALA A 239 -0.64 7.88 -4.71
CA ALA A 239 0.30 8.78 -4.08
C ALA A 239 1.24 7.98 -3.15
N ILE A 240 2.52 8.16 -3.27
CA ILE A 240 3.33 9.13 -4.01
C ILE A 240 4.16 8.43 -5.13
N HIS A 241 3.65 7.34 -5.66
CA HIS A 241 4.31 6.56 -6.72
C HIS A 241 4.53 7.40 -7.99
N ILE A 242 5.56 7.06 -8.77
CA ILE A 242 5.80 7.68 -10.09
C ILE A 242 4.64 7.43 -11.07
N PRO A 243 4.30 8.41 -11.92
CA PRO A 243 4.87 9.75 -12.01
C PRO A 243 4.43 10.61 -10.82
N VAL A 244 5.39 11.31 -10.18
CA VAL A 244 5.03 12.26 -9.13
C VAL A 244 4.35 13.47 -9.75
N GLN A 245 3.09 13.68 -9.36
CA GLN A 245 2.22 14.70 -9.93
C GLN A 245 1.31 15.26 -8.83
N ALA A 246 1.16 16.57 -8.77
CA ALA A 246 0.37 17.24 -7.74
C ALA A 246 -0.24 18.54 -8.28
N PRO A 247 -1.31 19.06 -7.64
CA PRO A 247 -1.84 20.37 -7.93
C PRO A 247 -0.76 21.47 -7.78
N PRO A 248 -0.62 22.37 -8.75
CA PRO A 248 0.46 23.37 -8.76
C PRO A 248 0.42 24.33 -7.56
N GLU A 249 -0.76 24.63 -7.04
CA GLU A 249 -0.95 25.46 -5.85
C GLU A 249 -0.37 24.82 -4.60
N LEU A 250 -0.39 23.49 -4.47
CA LEU A 250 0.25 22.76 -3.37
C LEU A 250 1.75 22.69 -3.58
N THR A 251 2.21 22.43 -4.80
CA THR A 251 3.64 22.40 -5.16
C THR A 251 4.33 23.72 -4.81
N ALA A 252 3.71 24.87 -5.12
CA ALA A 252 4.22 26.20 -4.77
C ALA A 252 4.39 26.40 -3.25
N GLY A 253 3.65 25.67 -2.43
CA GLY A 253 3.79 25.70 -0.98
C GLY A 253 5.12 25.14 -0.44
N TYR A 254 5.91 24.47 -1.28
CA TYR A 254 7.21 23.88 -0.93
C TYR A 254 8.39 24.58 -1.62
N ASP A 255 8.17 25.77 -2.20
CA ASP A 255 9.23 26.54 -2.84
C ASP A 255 10.40 26.78 -1.86
N GLY A 256 11.63 26.51 -2.30
CA GLY A 256 12.85 26.63 -1.52
C GLY A 256 13.11 25.54 -0.46
N VAL A 257 12.17 24.64 -0.17
CA VAL A 257 12.32 23.61 0.90
C VAL A 257 13.44 22.63 0.59
N TYR A 258 13.65 22.31 -0.67
CA TYR A 258 14.59 21.28 -1.11
C TYR A 258 15.83 21.80 -1.86
N ASP A 259 16.04 23.12 -1.88
CA ASP A 259 17.15 23.76 -2.61
C ASP A 259 18.53 23.39 -2.06
N ALA A 260 18.62 23.02 -0.77
CA ALA A 260 19.86 22.57 -0.15
C ALA A 260 20.29 21.14 -0.56
N GLY A 261 19.45 20.41 -1.29
CA GLY A 261 19.73 19.11 -1.86
C GLY A 261 19.48 17.93 -0.94
N TRP A 262 19.75 16.75 -1.49
CA TRP A 262 19.41 15.47 -0.84
C TRP A 262 20.27 15.13 0.37
N GLU A 263 21.57 15.51 0.40
CA GLU A 263 22.41 15.32 1.58
C GLU A 263 21.88 16.14 2.77
N ALA A 264 21.44 17.37 2.52
CA ALA A 264 20.88 18.23 3.55
C ALA A 264 19.55 17.69 4.09
N LEU A 265 18.66 17.19 3.21
CA LEU A 265 17.41 16.53 3.62
C LEU A 265 17.71 15.29 4.46
N ARG A 266 18.64 14.44 3.99
CA ARG A 266 19.06 13.22 4.67
C ARG A 266 19.55 13.51 6.09
N GLN A 267 20.42 14.48 6.24
CA GLN A 267 20.95 14.94 7.54
C GLN A 267 19.83 15.47 8.44
N SER A 268 18.96 16.33 7.90
CA SER A 268 17.86 16.94 8.65
C SER A 268 16.86 15.87 9.15
N ARG A 269 16.48 14.89 8.30
CA ARG A 269 15.60 13.79 8.71
C ARG A 269 16.23 12.91 9.79
N TRP A 270 17.53 12.60 9.67
CA TRP A 270 18.25 11.85 10.68
C TRP A 270 18.28 12.56 12.06
N GLU A 271 18.49 13.88 12.07
CA GLU A 271 18.43 14.67 13.30
C GLU A 271 17.03 14.68 13.91
N ARG A 272 16.00 14.86 13.09
CA ARG A 272 14.61 14.84 13.54
C ARG A 272 14.18 13.43 14.01
N ALA A 273 14.66 12.37 13.38
CA ALA A 273 14.38 11.00 13.79
C ALA A 273 14.83 10.73 15.22
N LYS A 274 15.96 11.28 15.66
CA LYS A 274 16.42 11.24 17.06
C LYS A 274 15.47 12.02 17.97
N GLN A 275 15.09 13.25 17.58
CA GLN A 275 14.20 14.11 18.36
C GLN A 275 12.83 13.47 18.61
N VAL A 276 12.26 12.79 17.60
CA VAL A 276 10.96 12.11 17.72
C VAL A 276 11.06 10.67 18.26
N GLY A 277 12.29 10.18 18.47
CA GLY A 277 12.57 8.87 19.08
C GLY A 277 12.40 7.70 18.12
N LEU A 278 12.58 7.88 16.82
CA LEU A 278 12.57 6.81 15.83
C LEU A 278 13.87 6.00 15.80
N ILE A 279 14.97 6.61 16.20
CA ILE A 279 16.30 6.01 16.29
C ILE A 279 17.00 6.43 17.59
N PRO A 280 17.97 5.62 18.08
CA PRO A 280 18.79 6.00 19.23
C PRO A 280 19.62 7.27 18.97
N GLU A 281 19.90 8.07 20.02
CA GLU A 281 20.75 9.25 19.97
C GLU A 281 22.14 8.97 19.35
N GLY A 282 22.70 7.78 19.65
CA GLY A 282 24.01 7.34 19.18
C GLY A 282 24.03 6.75 17.78
N ALA A 283 22.87 6.63 17.11
CA ALA A 283 22.78 6.02 15.79
C ALA A 283 23.59 6.82 14.75
N ALA A 284 24.38 6.12 13.95
CA ALA A 284 25.10 6.71 12.83
C ALA A 284 24.18 6.95 11.64
N LEU A 285 24.49 7.98 10.84
CA LEU A 285 23.91 8.15 9.51
C LEU A 285 24.83 7.42 8.51
N ALA A 286 24.25 6.52 7.70
CA ALA A 286 25.01 5.87 6.64
C ALA A 286 25.51 6.89 5.60
N ASP A 287 26.68 6.67 5.03
CA ASP A 287 27.14 7.45 3.89
C ASP A 287 26.24 7.24 2.66
N MET A 288 26.21 8.22 1.78
CA MET A 288 25.60 8.04 0.46
C MET A 288 26.42 7.00 -0.31
N PRO A 289 25.79 6.01 -0.99
CA PRO A 289 26.55 5.07 -1.83
C PRO A 289 27.35 5.78 -2.93
N ASP A 290 28.55 5.26 -3.23
CA ASP A 290 29.50 5.86 -4.19
C ASP A 290 28.93 6.06 -5.61
N GLU A 291 27.91 5.28 -5.99
CA GLU A 291 27.23 5.42 -7.29
C GLU A 291 26.23 6.57 -7.33
N MET A 292 25.91 7.20 -6.21
CA MET A 292 25.00 8.35 -6.14
C MET A 292 25.76 9.63 -6.47
N ARG A 293 25.07 10.54 -7.16
CA ARG A 293 25.65 11.84 -7.49
C ARG A 293 25.66 12.74 -6.26
N ALA A 294 26.72 13.51 -6.07
CA ALA A 294 26.69 14.58 -5.10
C ALA A 294 25.84 15.77 -5.62
N TRP A 295 25.06 16.38 -4.75
CA TRP A 295 24.24 17.54 -5.12
C TRP A 295 25.08 18.69 -5.68
N ALA A 296 26.25 18.92 -5.08
CA ALA A 296 27.17 19.97 -5.48
C ALA A 296 27.77 19.78 -6.89
N ASP A 297 27.73 18.56 -7.44
CA ASP A 297 28.25 18.25 -8.78
C ASP A 297 27.23 18.52 -9.89
N LEU A 298 25.98 18.82 -9.53
CA LEU A 298 24.93 19.15 -10.49
C LEU A 298 25.07 20.59 -11.00
N SER A 299 24.60 20.83 -12.24
CA SER A 299 24.38 22.19 -12.73
C SER A 299 23.25 22.88 -11.95
N GLU A 300 23.24 24.21 -11.93
CA GLU A 300 22.16 25.00 -11.29
C GLU A 300 20.78 24.62 -11.86
N ASP A 301 20.68 24.38 -13.18
CA ASP A 301 19.44 23.95 -13.84
C ASP A 301 19.00 22.56 -13.36
N ASP A 302 19.94 21.61 -13.19
CA ASP A 302 19.63 20.28 -12.67
C ASP A 302 19.25 20.34 -11.18
N GLN A 303 19.93 21.14 -10.38
CA GLN A 303 19.57 21.33 -8.96
C GLN A 303 18.14 21.89 -8.85
N ALA A 304 17.80 22.92 -9.61
CA ALA A 304 16.45 23.48 -9.64
C ALA A 304 15.41 22.43 -10.06
N LEU A 305 15.70 21.63 -11.10
CA LEU A 305 14.80 20.58 -11.58
C LEU A 305 14.59 19.47 -10.53
N TYR A 306 15.68 19.01 -9.89
CA TYR A 306 15.57 17.95 -8.88
C TYR A 306 14.93 18.44 -7.58
N ALA A 307 15.17 19.68 -7.17
CA ALA A 307 14.46 20.31 -6.04
C ALA A 307 12.95 20.39 -6.34
N ALA A 308 12.57 20.87 -7.53
CA ALA A 308 11.18 20.96 -7.95
C ALA A 308 10.48 19.57 -7.98
N ARG A 309 11.18 18.50 -8.37
CA ARG A 309 10.63 17.13 -8.31
C ARG A 309 10.29 16.71 -6.89
N MET A 310 11.13 17.03 -5.92
CA MET A 310 10.88 16.72 -4.52
C MET A 310 9.78 17.60 -3.92
N GLN A 311 9.66 18.86 -4.36
CA GLN A 311 8.52 19.74 -4.04
C GLN A 311 7.20 19.11 -4.48
N VAL A 312 7.14 18.57 -5.73
CA VAL A 312 5.95 17.86 -6.25
C VAL A 312 5.66 16.61 -5.42
N ASN A 313 6.69 15.85 -5.01
CA ASN A 313 6.52 14.65 -4.18
C ASN A 313 5.87 14.99 -2.83
N ALA A 314 6.34 16.03 -2.14
CA ALA A 314 5.74 16.51 -0.89
C ALA A 314 4.31 17.05 -1.11
N ALA A 315 4.08 17.78 -2.20
CA ALA A 315 2.75 18.29 -2.55
C ALA A 315 1.76 17.16 -2.90
N MET A 316 2.23 16.07 -3.49
CA MET A 316 1.41 14.89 -3.77
C MET A 316 0.98 14.19 -2.47
N MET A 317 1.86 14.13 -1.46
CA MET A 317 1.54 13.66 -0.12
C MET A 317 0.50 14.56 0.55
N GLU A 318 0.67 15.88 0.51
CA GLU A 318 -0.29 16.84 1.05
C GLU A 318 -1.64 16.76 0.34
N ALA A 319 -1.67 16.63 -0.99
CA ALA A 319 -2.91 16.46 -1.75
C ALA A 319 -3.67 15.19 -1.32
N MET A 320 -2.95 14.11 -1.06
CA MET A 320 -3.55 12.88 -0.52
C MET A 320 -4.09 13.08 0.91
N ASP A 321 -3.35 13.76 1.78
CA ASP A 321 -3.80 14.05 3.15
C ASP A 321 -5.06 14.91 3.19
N ILE A 322 -5.20 15.88 2.27
CA ILE A 322 -6.43 16.67 2.10
C ILE A 322 -7.61 15.75 1.80
N GLU A 323 -7.42 14.75 0.94
CA GLU A 323 -8.48 13.81 0.58
C GLU A 323 -8.80 12.85 1.75
N VAL A 324 -7.81 12.44 2.54
CA VAL A 324 -8.04 11.72 3.80
C VAL A 324 -8.91 12.57 4.73
N GLY A 325 -8.63 13.88 4.85
CA GLY A 325 -9.44 14.82 5.62
C GLY A 325 -10.89 14.89 5.11
N ARG A 326 -11.11 14.93 3.80
CA ARG A 326 -12.45 14.91 3.20
C ARG A 326 -13.23 13.64 3.58
N LEU A 327 -12.57 12.47 3.53
CA LEU A 327 -13.21 11.21 3.96
C LEU A 327 -13.55 11.22 5.45
N VAL A 328 -12.64 11.70 6.30
CA VAL A 328 -12.89 11.84 7.75
C VAL A 328 -14.09 12.78 8.03
N GLU A 329 -14.15 13.94 7.38
CA GLU A 329 -15.25 14.88 7.54
C GLU A 329 -16.58 14.31 7.02
N HIS A 330 -16.57 13.54 5.94
CA HIS A 330 -17.75 12.83 5.46
C HIS A 330 -18.25 11.82 6.49
N LEU A 331 -17.37 10.99 7.08
CA LEU A 331 -17.73 10.03 8.12
C LEU A 331 -18.28 10.71 9.38
N LYS A 332 -17.76 11.88 9.76
CA LYS A 332 -18.32 12.71 10.83
C LYS A 332 -19.73 13.19 10.50
N ALA A 333 -19.94 13.63 9.25
CA ALA A 333 -21.23 14.16 8.80
C ALA A 333 -22.34 13.09 8.79
N ILE A 334 -22.02 11.84 8.46
CA ILE A 334 -22.97 10.72 8.48
C ILE A 334 -23.08 10.03 9.85
N GLY A 335 -22.23 10.41 10.83
CA GLY A 335 -22.25 9.88 12.20
C GLY A 335 -21.49 8.57 12.41
N ASP A 336 -20.67 8.13 11.45
CA ASP A 336 -19.93 6.86 11.48
C ASP A 336 -18.51 7.00 12.04
N PHE A 337 -17.97 8.23 12.17
CA PHE A 337 -16.57 8.48 12.55
C PHE A 337 -16.19 7.83 13.88
N ASP A 338 -17.00 8.00 14.92
CA ASP A 338 -16.69 7.52 16.28
C ASP A 338 -16.70 5.99 16.38
N ASN A 339 -17.36 5.30 15.44
CA ASN A 339 -17.37 3.83 15.34
C ASN A 339 -16.49 3.34 14.16
N THR A 340 -15.48 4.08 13.76
CA THR A 340 -14.60 3.69 12.65
C THR A 340 -13.16 3.49 13.14
N VAL A 341 -12.59 2.32 12.85
CA VAL A 341 -11.15 2.05 12.99
C VAL A 341 -10.44 2.48 11.71
N PHE A 342 -9.47 3.36 11.85
CA PHE A 342 -8.61 3.85 10.78
C PHE A 342 -7.24 3.15 10.84
N ILE A 343 -6.77 2.71 9.69
CA ILE A 343 -5.41 2.23 9.47
C ILE A 343 -4.78 3.08 8.38
N VAL A 344 -3.58 3.62 8.63
CA VAL A 344 -2.81 4.36 7.62
C VAL A 344 -1.41 3.77 7.58
N THR A 345 -0.98 3.27 6.43
CA THR A 345 0.38 2.74 6.23
C THR A 345 0.82 2.89 4.77
N SER A 346 2.08 2.56 4.48
CA SER A 346 2.63 2.45 3.12
C SER A 346 2.86 1.00 2.73
N ASP A 347 2.89 0.71 1.45
CA ASP A 347 3.16 -0.65 0.96
C ASP A 347 4.66 -0.97 0.86
N ASN A 348 5.52 0.01 0.69
CA ASN A 348 6.99 -0.11 0.73
C ASN A 348 7.64 1.27 0.88
N GLY A 349 8.98 1.27 1.00
CA GLY A 349 9.76 2.51 1.03
C GLY A 349 9.84 3.24 -0.32
N PRO A 350 10.55 4.39 -0.41
CA PRO A 350 10.49 5.35 -1.51
C PRO A 350 11.05 4.80 -2.83
N GLU A 351 10.49 5.26 -3.95
CA GLU A 351 10.76 4.80 -5.32
C GLU A 351 12.05 5.43 -5.91
N PRO A 352 13.07 4.64 -6.28
CA PRO A 352 14.33 5.15 -6.82
C PRO A 352 14.36 5.33 -8.33
N SER A 353 13.33 4.92 -9.07
CA SER A 353 13.37 4.85 -10.54
C SER A 353 13.57 6.22 -11.19
N ARG A 354 14.20 6.22 -12.38
CA ARG A 354 14.51 7.42 -13.18
C ARG A 354 13.94 7.30 -14.57
N GLY A 355 13.42 8.42 -15.10
CA GLY A 355 12.93 8.51 -16.49
C GLY A 355 13.91 9.14 -17.47
N ASP A 356 15.01 9.71 -16.99
CA ASP A 356 15.90 10.56 -17.78
C ASP A 356 17.17 9.87 -18.31
N ASN A 357 17.39 8.59 -18.03
CA ASN A 357 18.58 7.84 -18.41
C ASN A 357 18.37 6.80 -19.53
N ASP A 358 17.14 6.55 -19.98
CA ASP A 358 16.85 5.66 -21.12
C ASP A 358 16.21 6.43 -22.30
N LEU A 359 16.92 6.46 -23.44
CA LEU A 359 16.44 7.13 -24.64
C LEU A 359 15.11 6.57 -25.17
N ARG A 360 14.89 5.25 -25.05
CA ARG A 360 13.65 4.60 -25.49
C ARG A 360 12.48 5.04 -24.64
N LEU A 361 12.69 5.12 -23.32
CA LEU A 361 11.68 5.62 -22.39
C LEU A 361 11.37 7.09 -22.67
N LYS A 362 12.38 7.94 -22.94
CA LYS A 362 12.18 9.34 -23.32
C LYS A 362 11.36 9.47 -24.63
N ILE A 363 11.62 8.64 -25.64
CA ILE A 363 10.85 8.63 -26.89
C ILE A 363 9.41 8.21 -26.61
N TRP A 364 9.21 7.16 -25.82
CA TRP A 364 7.89 6.67 -25.43
C TRP A 364 7.10 7.76 -24.68
N MET A 365 7.71 8.40 -23.68
CA MET A 365 7.10 9.52 -22.95
C MET A 365 6.64 10.63 -23.89
N LYS A 366 7.53 11.09 -24.78
CA LYS A 366 7.21 12.14 -25.74
C LYS A 366 6.03 11.75 -26.66
N THR A 367 5.97 10.50 -27.12
CA THR A 367 4.87 10.02 -27.99
C THR A 367 3.56 9.82 -27.24
N HIS A 368 3.58 9.73 -25.90
CA HIS A 368 2.40 9.65 -25.04
C HIS A 368 2.03 10.98 -24.37
N GLY A 369 2.67 12.08 -24.81
CA GLY A 369 2.35 13.44 -24.34
C GLY A 369 2.92 13.76 -22.98
N TYR A 370 4.02 13.10 -22.58
CA TYR A 370 4.76 13.41 -21.37
C TYR A 370 6.00 14.28 -21.65
N HIS A 371 6.37 15.09 -20.66
CA HIS A 371 7.62 15.85 -20.59
C HIS A 371 8.33 15.64 -19.25
N LEU A 372 9.65 15.94 -19.25
CA LEU A 372 10.53 15.80 -18.08
C LEU A 372 11.07 17.15 -17.56
N GLY A 373 10.67 18.25 -18.21
CA GLY A 373 11.16 19.59 -17.90
C GLY A 373 10.53 20.18 -16.64
N ILE A 374 11.11 21.31 -16.18
CA ILE A 374 10.67 22.03 -14.99
C ILE A 374 9.34 22.78 -15.24
N ASP A 375 9.12 23.26 -16.46
CA ASP A 375 7.89 23.99 -16.80
C ASP A 375 6.68 23.08 -16.69
N GLY A 376 5.71 23.41 -15.84
CA GLY A 376 4.52 22.61 -15.59
C GLY A 376 4.83 21.27 -14.87
N ILE A 377 5.92 21.22 -14.11
CA ILE A 377 6.28 20.03 -13.33
C ILE A 377 5.15 19.69 -12.34
N GLY A 378 4.79 18.40 -12.29
CA GLY A 378 3.68 17.90 -11.46
C GLY A 378 2.30 18.05 -12.08
N GLU A 379 2.12 18.92 -13.07
CA GLU A 379 0.86 19.12 -13.77
C GLU A 379 0.56 18.01 -14.81
N ALA A 380 -0.62 18.05 -15.41
CA ALA A 380 -1.01 17.13 -16.46
C ALA A 380 0.01 17.10 -17.62
N GLY A 381 0.51 15.91 -17.96
CA GLY A 381 1.56 15.73 -18.96
C GLY A 381 3.00 15.80 -18.41
N SER A 382 3.21 16.15 -17.15
CA SER A 382 4.52 15.99 -16.52
C SER A 382 4.76 14.53 -16.15
N TRP A 383 6.00 14.03 -16.39
CA TRP A 383 6.42 12.72 -15.89
C TRP A 383 7.49 12.93 -14.80
N GLY A 384 7.03 13.24 -13.58
CA GLY A 384 7.89 13.48 -12.44
C GLY A 384 8.46 12.19 -11.84
N PHE A 385 9.67 12.25 -11.25
CA PHE A 385 10.29 11.20 -10.46
C PHE A 385 11.29 11.83 -9.49
N ILE A 386 11.52 11.20 -8.34
CA ILE A 386 12.51 11.68 -7.38
C ILE A 386 13.91 11.13 -7.69
N GLY A 387 14.03 9.88 -8.12
CA GLY A 387 15.30 9.22 -8.40
C GLY A 387 15.99 8.68 -7.14
N PRO A 388 17.10 7.90 -7.31
CA PRO A 388 17.70 7.15 -6.21
C PRO A 388 18.31 8.06 -5.12
N GLU A 389 18.85 9.22 -5.49
CA GLU A 389 19.46 10.15 -4.53
C GLU A 389 18.41 10.72 -3.56
N TRP A 390 17.28 11.20 -4.08
CA TRP A 390 16.18 11.64 -3.23
C TRP A 390 15.48 10.48 -2.51
N ALA A 391 15.42 9.28 -3.11
CA ALA A 391 14.85 8.11 -2.45
C ALA A 391 15.66 7.73 -1.19
N ILE A 392 17.01 7.77 -1.25
CA ILE A 392 17.87 7.57 -0.07
C ILE A 392 17.65 8.69 0.95
N ALA A 393 17.54 9.93 0.50
CA ALA A 393 17.30 11.05 1.41
C ALA A 393 15.93 10.94 2.08
N ALA A 394 14.90 10.55 1.33
CA ALA A 394 13.56 10.31 1.84
C ALA A 394 13.52 9.14 2.85
N ALA A 395 14.26 8.07 2.58
CA ALA A 395 14.36 6.92 3.48
C ALA A 395 15.08 7.21 4.81
N SER A 396 15.84 8.33 4.91
CA SER A 396 16.53 8.69 6.16
C SER A 396 15.55 8.66 7.36
N PRO A 397 16.00 8.12 8.50
CA PRO A 397 17.35 7.77 8.93
C PRO A 397 17.87 6.43 8.41
N HIS A 398 17.06 5.67 7.69
CA HIS A 398 17.39 4.35 7.18
C HIS A 398 18.21 4.42 5.90
N ASN A 399 18.73 3.25 5.50
CA ASN A 399 19.52 3.12 4.29
C ASN A 399 18.72 2.44 3.19
N MET A 400 19.06 2.78 1.93
CA MET A 400 18.43 2.22 0.73
C MET A 400 16.94 2.59 0.61
N PHE A 401 16.18 1.82 -0.21
CA PHE A 401 14.84 2.19 -0.67
C PHE A 401 14.10 0.97 -1.24
N LYS A 402 12.93 1.17 -1.81
CA LYS A 402 12.12 0.18 -2.54
C LYS A 402 12.98 -0.80 -3.35
N PHE A 403 12.52 -2.01 -3.58
CA PHE A 403 13.19 -3.18 -4.14
C PHE A 403 14.16 -3.91 -3.21
N LEU A 404 14.71 -3.27 -2.17
CA LEU A 404 15.83 -3.77 -1.39
C LEU A 404 15.42 -4.22 0.01
N GLY A 405 16.13 -5.23 0.55
CA GLY A 405 15.88 -5.79 1.88
C GLY A 405 16.42 -4.94 3.05
N SER A 406 16.95 -3.76 2.76
CA SER A 406 17.43 -2.80 3.78
C SER A 406 16.26 -2.07 4.46
N GLU A 407 16.53 -1.43 5.62
CA GLU A 407 15.51 -0.75 6.43
C GLU A 407 14.71 0.28 5.61
N GLY A 408 15.37 1.05 4.73
CA GLY A 408 14.68 2.06 3.92
C GLY A 408 13.72 1.49 2.86
N GLY A 409 13.86 0.21 2.51
CA GLY A 409 12.91 -0.48 1.63
C GLY A 409 11.75 -1.14 2.36
N LEU A 410 11.98 -1.55 3.63
CA LEU A 410 11.07 -2.39 4.39
C LEU A 410 10.28 -1.64 5.47
N ARG A 411 10.90 -0.65 6.13
CA ARG A 411 10.32 0.03 7.30
C ARG A 411 9.56 1.28 6.90
N VAL A 412 8.25 1.28 7.16
CA VAL A 412 7.31 2.30 6.70
C VAL A 412 6.48 2.85 7.86
N PRO A 413 5.78 4.00 7.70
CA PRO A 413 4.89 4.51 8.73
C PRO A 413 3.67 3.61 8.89
N PHE A 414 3.18 3.47 10.13
CA PHE A 414 1.96 2.75 10.44
C PHE A 414 1.23 3.40 11.61
N VAL A 415 -0.03 3.74 11.38
CA VAL A 415 -0.92 4.40 12.35
C VAL A 415 -2.21 3.61 12.45
N MET A 416 -2.71 3.42 13.66
CA MET A 416 -4.07 2.93 13.94
C MET A 416 -4.79 3.91 14.86
N ALA A 417 -6.07 4.19 14.58
CA ALA A 417 -6.92 5.04 15.42
C ALA A 417 -8.36 4.54 15.42
N GLY A 418 -9.14 4.87 16.44
CA GLY A 418 -10.55 4.53 16.52
C GLY A 418 -10.93 3.69 17.74
N PRO A 419 -12.16 3.11 17.78
CA PRO A 419 -12.61 2.32 18.91
C PRO A 419 -11.71 1.12 19.18
N GLY A 420 -11.39 0.89 20.46
CA GLY A 420 -10.48 -0.19 20.89
C GLY A 420 -9.00 0.11 20.73
N VAL A 421 -8.62 1.27 20.17
CA VAL A 421 -7.22 1.68 19.99
C VAL A 421 -6.83 2.72 21.04
N PRO A 422 -5.71 2.56 21.78
CA PRO A 422 -5.20 3.59 22.70
C PRO A 422 -4.89 4.90 21.99
N GLN A 423 -4.97 6.02 22.72
CA GLN A 423 -4.72 7.36 22.15
C GLN A 423 -3.34 7.88 22.57
N ASP A 424 -2.68 8.60 21.66
CA ASP A 424 -1.36 9.26 21.84
C ASP A 424 -0.28 8.27 22.36
N VAL A 425 -0.28 7.05 21.80
CA VAL A 425 0.66 5.98 22.17
C VAL A 425 1.68 5.76 21.05
N LYS A 426 2.94 5.61 21.42
CA LYS A 426 4.02 5.20 20.52
C LYS A 426 4.44 3.77 20.86
N VAL A 427 4.44 2.89 19.88
CA VAL A 427 4.76 1.47 20.02
C VAL A 427 6.08 1.14 19.34
N ASP A 428 7.00 0.53 20.10
CA ASP A 428 8.32 0.08 19.62
C ASP A 428 8.36 -1.40 19.23
N ALA A 429 7.31 -2.14 19.51
CA ALA A 429 7.22 -3.53 19.10
C ALA A 429 7.24 -3.63 17.58
N ARG A 430 7.97 -4.64 17.06
CA ARG A 430 7.96 -4.94 15.63
C ARG A 430 6.61 -5.48 15.21
N THR A 431 6.16 -5.01 14.06
CA THR A 431 4.93 -5.44 13.41
C THR A 431 5.18 -5.66 11.92
N LEU A 432 4.39 -6.50 11.29
CA LEU A 432 4.50 -6.83 9.87
C LEU A 432 3.18 -6.51 9.17
N VAL A 433 3.22 -6.12 7.91
CA VAL A 433 2.03 -5.78 7.13
C VAL A 433 0.98 -6.89 7.10
N SER A 434 1.40 -8.15 7.19
CA SER A 434 0.48 -9.30 7.30
C SER A 434 -0.27 -9.38 8.65
N ASP A 435 0.16 -8.64 9.68
CA ASP A 435 -0.48 -8.63 11.00
C ASP A 435 -1.77 -7.80 11.00
N ILE A 436 -1.92 -6.91 10.02
CA ILE A 436 -3.10 -6.03 9.91
C ILE A 436 -4.37 -6.85 9.69
N ALA A 437 -4.35 -7.82 8.78
CA ALA A 437 -5.54 -8.63 8.48
C ALA A 437 -6.08 -9.41 9.70
N PRO A 438 -5.28 -10.20 10.44
CA PRO A 438 -5.78 -10.88 11.65
C PRO A 438 -6.23 -9.91 12.74
N THR A 439 -5.58 -8.75 12.88
CA THR A 439 -5.98 -7.71 13.84
C THR A 439 -7.38 -7.18 13.53
N LEU A 440 -7.63 -6.80 12.28
CA LEU A 440 -8.93 -6.27 11.86
C LEU A 440 -10.05 -7.33 11.94
N LEU A 441 -9.74 -8.59 11.65
CA LEU A 441 -10.69 -9.70 11.85
C LEU A 441 -11.05 -9.88 13.33
N GLU A 442 -10.08 -9.80 14.22
CA GLU A 442 -10.32 -9.90 15.67
C GLU A 442 -11.15 -8.73 16.18
N MET A 443 -10.81 -7.47 15.82
CA MET A 443 -11.60 -6.28 16.14
C MET A 443 -13.02 -6.32 15.58
N ALA A 444 -13.23 -6.98 14.44
CA ALA A 444 -14.54 -7.21 13.83
C ALA A 444 -15.29 -8.40 14.47
N GLY A 445 -14.74 -9.10 15.47
CA GLY A 445 -15.32 -10.29 16.07
C GLY A 445 -15.40 -11.51 15.12
N VAL A 446 -14.53 -11.54 14.09
CA VAL A 446 -14.49 -12.61 13.09
C VAL A 446 -13.43 -13.63 13.48
N ALA A 447 -13.85 -14.83 13.84
CA ALA A 447 -12.92 -15.89 14.20
C ALA A 447 -12.04 -16.29 13.01
N GLN A 448 -10.74 -16.43 13.23
CA GLN A 448 -9.84 -17.06 12.27
C GLN A 448 -10.19 -18.56 12.18
N GLN A 449 -10.58 -19.00 11.00
CA GLN A 449 -11.05 -20.38 10.79
C GLN A 449 -10.01 -21.29 10.14
N ASP A 450 -8.85 -20.75 9.73
CA ASP A 450 -7.81 -21.52 9.06
C ASP A 450 -6.39 -21.08 9.49
N ASP A 451 -5.44 -22.02 9.33
CA ASP A 451 -4.02 -21.82 9.61
C ASP A 451 -3.27 -21.13 8.42
N ALA A 452 -3.98 -20.60 7.43
CA ALA A 452 -3.37 -19.99 6.26
C ALA A 452 -2.77 -18.61 6.59
N ILE A 453 -3.39 -17.86 7.51
CA ILE A 453 -2.90 -16.58 8.00
C ILE A 453 -1.61 -16.82 8.80
N THR A 454 -0.53 -16.13 8.39
CA THR A 454 0.78 -16.19 9.05
C THR A 454 1.07 -14.97 9.92
N GLY A 455 0.36 -13.87 9.66
CA GLY A 455 0.39 -12.66 10.48
C GLY A 455 -0.20 -12.92 11.88
N ARG A 456 0.16 -12.06 12.82
CA ARG A 456 -0.27 -12.13 14.21
C ARG A 456 -1.14 -10.92 14.56
N SER A 457 -2.19 -11.12 15.34
CA SER A 457 -3.02 -10.01 15.79
C SER A 457 -2.23 -9.04 16.68
N LEU A 458 -2.45 -7.76 16.48
CA LEU A 458 -1.90 -6.68 17.28
C LEU A 458 -2.79 -6.36 18.50
N GLU A 459 -3.96 -6.99 18.63
CA GLU A 459 -4.91 -6.73 19.71
C GLU A 459 -4.30 -6.89 21.11
N PRO A 460 -3.47 -7.91 21.41
CA PRO A 460 -2.77 -8.01 22.68
C PRO A 460 -1.85 -6.80 22.98
N LEU A 461 -1.26 -6.21 21.94
CA LEU A 461 -0.42 -5.01 22.06
C LEU A 461 -1.27 -3.76 22.30
N LEU A 462 -2.39 -3.64 21.59
CA LEU A 462 -3.33 -2.51 21.72
C LEU A 462 -4.04 -2.50 23.09
N THR A 463 -4.34 -3.67 23.64
CA THR A 463 -4.96 -3.81 24.97
C THR A 463 -3.94 -3.79 26.12
N GLY A 464 -2.62 -3.78 25.81
CA GLY A 464 -1.56 -3.80 26.83
C GLY A 464 -1.44 -5.12 27.57
N THR A 465 -1.98 -6.21 27.03
CA THR A 465 -1.84 -7.57 27.62
C THR A 465 -0.50 -8.22 27.28
N GLU A 466 0.13 -7.80 26.17
CA GLU A 466 1.50 -8.16 25.78
C GLU A 466 2.27 -6.90 25.32
N ASP A 467 3.59 -6.92 25.51
CA ASP A 467 4.48 -5.82 25.11
C ASP A 467 5.08 -6.03 23.70
N ALA A 468 4.94 -7.22 23.13
CA ALA A 468 5.51 -7.56 21.83
C ALA A 468 4.69 -8.65 21.12
N VAL A 469 4.47 -8.46 19.83
CA VAL A 469 3.85 -9.45 18.93
C VAL A 469 4.87 -10.53 18.53
N TYR A 470 6.10 -10.11 18.25
CA TYR A 470 7.23 -10.98 17.95
C TYR A 470 8.22 -10.95 19.11
N LYS A 471 8.46 -12.12 19.72
CA LYS A 471 9.41 -12.29 20.83
C LYS A 471 10.84 -12.25 20.27
N PRO A 472 11.88 -12.04 21.12
CA PRO A 472 13.26 -11.95 20.66
C PRO A 472 13.76 -13.16 19.85
N ASP A 473 13.21 -14.35 20.11
CA ASP A 473 13.56 -15.58 19.37
C ASP A 473 12.71 -15.80 18.10
N ASP A 474 11.68 -15.00 17.88
CA ASP A 474 10.87 -15.08 16.66
C ASP A 474 11.61 -14.46 15.46
N THR A 475 11.54 -15.14 14.33
CA THR A 475 12.13 -14.68 13.08
C THR A 475 11.06 -14.02 12.20
N ILE A 476 11.30 -12.77 11.80
CA ILE A 476 10.59 -12.10 10.72
C ILE A 476 11.50 -12.16 9.49
N ALA A 477 11.03 -12.78 8.41
CA ALA A 477 11.77 -12.87 7.17
C ALA A 477 10.92 -12.39 6.00
N ILE A 478 11.52 -11.59 5.14
CA ILE A 478 10.92 -10.97 3.96
C ILE A 478 11.86 -11.21 2.79
N GLU A 479 11.33 -11.67 1.67
CA GLU A 479 12.10 -11.88 0.44
C GLU A 479 11.26 -11.47 -0.78
N VAL A 480 11.88 -10.76 -1.70
CA VAL A 480 11.34 -10.45 -3.03
C VAL A 480 12.46 -10.39 -4.05
N SER A 481 12.38 -11.23 -5.09
CA SER A 481 13.32 -11.17 -6.24
C SER A 481 14.79 -11.23 -5.84
N GLY A 482 15.14 -12.06 -4.84
CA GLY A 482 16.51 -12.22 -4.34
C GLY A 482 16.94 -11.16 -3.34
N ASN A 483 16.12 -10.13 -3.09
CA ASN A 483 16.36 -9.13 -2.05
C ASN A 483 15.70 -9.60 -0.76
N SER A 484 16.43 -9.62 0.33
CA SER A 484 15.96 -10.24 1.56
C SER A 484 16.34 -9.42 2.79
N GLY A 485 15.43 -9.36 3.77
CA GLY A 485 15.66 -8.90 5.13
C GLY A 485 15.18 -9.94 6.11
N VAL A 486 16.01 -10.32 7.08
CA VAL A 486 15.65 -11.28 8.14
C VAL A 486 16.01 -10.67 9.48
N LEU A 487 15.01 -10.59 10.38
CA LEU A 487 15.14 -10.00 11.70
C LEU A 487 14.92 -11.07 12.78
N LYS A 488 15.77 -11.07 13.81
CA LYS A 488 15.64 -11.91 15.01
C LYS A 488 16.30 -11.20 16.20
N GLY A 489 15.53 -10.87 17.25
CA GLY A 489 16.03 -10.02 18.33
C GLY A 489 16.57 -8.70 17.77
N ARG A 490 17.75 -8.29 18.18
CA ARG A 490 18.43 -7.08 17.70
C ARG A 490 19.10 -7.21 16.33
N TRP A 491 19.22 -8.43 15.84
CA TRP A 491 19.98 -8.75 14.66
C TRP A 491 19.13 -8.71 13.39
N LYS A 492 19.76 -8.24 12.31
CA LYS A 492 19.20 -8.30 10.96
C LYS A 492 20.27 -8.72 9.96
N ILE A 493 19.94 -9.67 9.10
CA ILE A 493 20.73 -9.90 7.88
C ILE A 493 20.00 -9.36 6.66
N THR A 494 20.76 -8.79 5.73
CA THR A 494 20.25 -8.34 4.43
C THR A 494 21.03 -8.92 3.28
N ARG A 495 20.32 -9.15 2.15
CA ARG A 495 20.91 -9.45 0.85
C ARG A 495 20.22 -8.59 -0.20
N ASN A 496 20.99 -7.74 -0.86
CA ASN A 496 20.50 -6.85 -1.91
C ASN A 496 21.10 -7.21 -3.25
N GLN A 497 20.26 -7.33 -4.29
CA GLN A 497 20.66 -7.63 -5.66
C GLN A 497 21.03 -6.35 -6.43
N LYS A 498 21.64 -6.53 -7.61
CA LYS A 498 21.90 -5.41 -8.53
C LYS A 498 20.61 -4.70 -8.97
N PRO A 499 20.69 -3.38 -9.28
CA PRO A 499 21.91 -2.57 -9.44
C PRO A 499 22.54 -2.04 -8.16
N HIS A 500 21.80 -1.94 -7.05
CA HIS A 500 22.21 -1.24 -5.81
C HIS A 500 22.75 -2.18 -4.73
N GLY A 501 22.99 -3.44 -5.05
CA GLY A 501 23.60 -4.43 -4.18
C GLY A 501 24.52 -5.37 -4.95
N ASP A 502 25.28 -6.20 -4.23
CA ASP A 502 26.24 -7.17 -4.77
C ASP A 502 25.79 -8.65 -4.62
N GLY A 503 24.57 -8.87 -4.08
CA GLY A 503 24.02 -10.20 -3.81
C GLY A 503 24.62 -10.91 -2.59
N LYS A 504 25.43 -10.23 -1.78
CA LYS A 504 26.02 -10.81 -0.58
C LYS A 504 25.18 -10.53 0.65
N TRP A 505 25.20 -11.47 1.58
CA TRP A 505 24.64 -11.30 2.90
C TRP A 505 25.52 -10.44 3.80
N ARG A 506 24.88 -9.58 4.61
CA ARG A 506 25.51 -8.76 5.64
C ARG A 506 24.72 -8.85 6.93
N LEU A 507 25.37 -8.67 8.07
CA LEU A 507 24.77 -8.70 9.42
C LEU A 507 24.84 -7.33 10.07
N TYR A 508 23.73 -6.89 10.68
CA TYR A 508 23.62 -5.62 11.38
C TYR A 508 22.96 -5.78 12.75
N ASP A 509 23.30 -4.90 13.67
CA ASP A 509 22.62 -4.69 14.94
C ASP A 509 21.66 -3.50 14.78
N ILE A 510 20.44 -3.74 14.34
CA ILE A 510 19.51 -2.65 13.98
C ILE A 510 18.93 -1.88 15.16
N GLU A 511 19.12 -2.34 16.40
CA GLU A 511 18.77 -1.56 17.59
C GLU A 511 19.79 -0.44 17.85
N GLN A 512 21.05 -0.65 17.53
CA GLN A 512 22.12 0.33 17.68
C GLN A 512 22.47 1.03 16.38
N ASP A 513 22.30 0.35 15.25
CA ASP A 513 22.64 0.77 13.90
C ASP A 513 21.45 0.60 12.93
N PRO A 514 20.35 1.35 13.12
CA PRO A 514 19.21 1.28 12.20
C PRO A 514 19.52 1.82 10.80
N GLY A 515 20.66 2.47 10.60
CA GLY A 515 21.18 2.91 9.31
C GLY A 515 21.93 1.84 8.54
N GLU A 516 22.13 0.62 9.10
CA GLU A 516 22.87 -0.48 8.46
C GLU A 516 24.28 -0.03 8.00
N THR A 517 25.00 0.71 8.85
CA THR A 517 26.29 1.34 8.54
C THR A 517 27.47 0.42 8.71
N LYS A 518 27.36 -0.58 9.59
CA LYS A 518 28.47 -1.46 9.98
C LYS A 518 28.12 -2.93 9.82
N ASP A 519 28.70 -3.57 8.81
CA ASP A 519 28.61 -5.03 8.64
C ASP A 519 29.36 -5.76 9.77
N LEU A 520 28.64 -6.59 10.52
CA LEU A 520 29.14 -7.39 11.65
C LEU A 520 29.34 -8.87 11.30
N SER A 521 29.18 -9.28 10.04
CA SER A 521 29.23 -10.69 9.62
C SER A 521 30.57 -11.38 9.95
N GLU A 522 31.68 -10.65 9.92
CA GLU A 522 33.00 -11.17 10.31
C GLU A 522 33.22 -11.09 11.83
N ALA A 523 32.62 -10.09 12.50
CA ALA A 523 32.80 -9.89 13.94
C ALA A 523 31.93 -10.85 14.77
N GLU A 524 30.76 -11.23 14.25
CA GLU A 524 29.75 -12.08 14.93
C GLU A 524 29.39 -13.30 14.05
N PRO A 525 30.38 -14.19 13.74
CA PRO A 525 30.20 -15.27 12.77
C PRO A 525 29.18 -16.33 13.20
N GLU A 526 29.01 -16.57 14.52
CA GLU A 526 28.05 -17.53 15.04
C GLU A 526 26.61 -17.00 14.88
N VAL A 527 26.37 -15.71 15.19
CA VAL A 527 25.09 -15.04 14.96
C VAL A 527 24.76 -15.01 13.48
N PHE A 528 25.74 -14.67 12.65
CA PHE A 528 25.55 -14.63 11.20
C PHE A 528 25.15 -15.99 10.64
N ALA A 529 25.78 -17.08 11.10
CA ALA A 529 25.45 -18.45 10.70
C ALA A 529 24.02 -18.85 11.14
N ASP A 530 23.62 -18.49 12.37
CA ASP A 530 22.24 -18.71 12.87
C ASP A 530 21.20 -17.99 12.01
N MET A 531 21.42 -16.72 11.72
CA MET A 531 20.53 -15.91 10.88
C MET A 531 20.40 -16.44 9.45
N LEU A 532 21.50 -16.95 8.86
CA LEU A 532 21.47 -17.62 7.56
C LEU A 532 20.66 -18.93 7.61
N ALA A 533 20.73 -19.68 8.71
CA ALA A 533 19.92 -20.89 8.89
C ALA A 533 18.43 -20.54 9.02
N GLU A 534 18.07 -19.45 9.71
CA GLU A 534 16.69 -18.93 9.77
C GLU A 534 16.17 -18.58 8.38
N TYR A 535 16.96 -17.86 7.56
CA TYR A 535 16.57 -17.59 6.17
C TYR A 535 16.36 -18.86 5.37
N ALA A 536 17.25 -19.84 5.49
CA ALA A 536 17.13 -21.10 4.77
C ALA A 536 15.85 -21.87 5.16
N ALA A 537 15.51 -21.87 6.46
CA ALA A 537 14.29 -22.47 6.97
C ALA A 537 13.05 -21.74 6.43
N TYR A 538 13.04 -20.40 6.47
CA TYR A 538 11.98 -19.57 5.88
C TYR A 538 11.81 -19.85 4.39
N SER A 539 12.88 -19.71 3.60
CA SER A 539 12.87 -19.90 2.15
C SER A 539 12.27 -21.26 1.74
N LYS A 540 12.67 -22.32 2.46
CA LYS A 540 12.12 -23.66 2.25
C LYS A 540 10.62 -23.75 2.63
N ARG A 541 10.22 -23.11 3.73
CA ARG A 541 8.84 -23.16 4.24
C ARG A 541 7.85 -22.48 3.30
N VAL A 542 8.23 -21.34 2.71
CA VAL A 542 7.34 -20.53 1.86
C VAL A 542 7.53 -20.80 0.36
N GLY A 543 8.59 -21.50 -0.04
CA GLY A 543 8.84 -21.86 -1.44
C GLY A 543 9.56 -20.78 -2.25
N VAL A 544 10.48 -20.04 -1.63
CA VAL A 544 11.30 -19.04 -2.35
C VAL A 544 12.08 -19.72 -3.47
N LEU A 545 12.00 -19.17 -4.67
CA LEU A 545 12.80 -19.55 -5.83
C LEU A 545 13.94 -18.55 -6.01
N GLU A 546 15.18 -19.04 -5.98
CA GLU A 546 16.35 -18.19 -6.20
C GLU A 546 16.31 -17.52 -7.58
N VAL A 547 16.76 -16.28 -7.62
CA VAL A 547 16.90 -15.54 -8.89
C VAL A 547 18.12 -16.05 -9.69
N PRO A 548 18.12 -15.93 -11.02
CA PRO A 548 19.27 -16.31 -11.85
C PRO A 548 20.55 -15.58 -11.45
N GLU A 549 21.70 -16.23 -11.63
CA GLU A 549 23.00 -15.60 -11.41
C GLU A 549 23.13 -14.30 -12.23
N GLY A 550 23.61 -13.25 -11.57
CA GLY A 550 23.74 -11.92 -12.17
C GLY A 550 22.43 -11.18 -12.38
N TYR A 551 21.38 -11.59 -11.66
CA TYR A 551 20.10 -10.88 -11.65
C TYR A 551 20.29 -9.39 -11.35
N ASP A 552 19.52 -8.56 -12.09
CA ASP A 552 19.52 -7.10 -12.00
C ASP A 552 18.09 -6.64 -12.32
N SER A 553 17.43 -6.04 -11.33
CA SER A 553 16.01 -5.68 -11.40
C SER A 553 15.70 -4.69 -12.54
N LEU A 554 16.54 -3.65 -12.74
CA LEU A 554 16.34 -2.65 -13.81
C LEU A 554 16.51 -3.25 -15.21
N LYS A 555 17.50 -4.15 -15.38
CA LYS A 555 17.65 -4.88 -16.65
C LYS A 555 16.47 -5.81 -16.88
N MET A 556 15.90 -6.40 -15.80
CA MET A 556 14.74 -7.27 -15.93
C MET A 556 13.49 -6.48 -16.34
N ILE A 557 13.25 -5.30 -15.74
CA ILE A 557 12.16 -4.39 -16.16
C ILE A 557 12.29 -4.10 -17.67
N THR A 558 13.48 -3.71 -18.11
CA THR A 558 13.73 -3.43 -19.54
C THR A 558 13.44 -4.64 -20.42
N LYS A 559 13.95 -5.83 -20.05
CA LYS A 559 13.77 -7.08 -20.81
C LYS A 559 12.30 -7.50 -20.88
N ASN A 560 11.60 -7.46 -19.75
CA ASN A 560 10.18 -7.84 -19.68
C ASN A 560 9.29 -6.85 -20.43
N THR A 561 9.59 -5.55 -20.34
CA THR A 561 8.93 -4.50 -21.14
C THR A 561 9.09 -4.76 -22.64
N MET A 562 10.33 -5.03 -23.10
CA MET A 562 10.57 -5.33 -24.51
C MET A 562 9.84 -6.60 -24.99
N ALA A 563 9.86 -7.66 -24.18
CA ALA A 563 9.16 -8.90 -24.51
C ALA A 563 7.64 -8.68 -24.63
N ARG A 564 7.05 -7.89 -23.71
CA ARG A 564 5.62 -7.55 -23.70
C ARG A 564 5.25 -6.68 -24.90
N GLN A 565 6.06 -5.67 -25.21
CA GLN A 565 5.88 -4.81 -26.40
C GLN A 565 6.00 -5.63 -27.69
N PHE A 566 7.00 -6.51 -27.81
CA PHE A 566 7.13 -7.38 -28.97
C PHE A 566 5.89 -8.27 -29.15
N LYS A 567 5.40 -8.90 -28.07
CA LYS A 567 4.18 -9.73 -28.08
C LYS A 567 2.95 -8.92 -28.50
N ALA A 568 2.86 -7.66 -28.11
CA ALA A 568 1.73 -6.78 -28.43
C ALA A 568 1.75 -6.31 -29.89
N TYR A 569 2.93 -6.01 -30.43
CA TYR A 569 3.08 -5.33 -31.74
C TYR A 569 3.77 -6.17 -32.82
N TRP A 570 4.06 -7.46 -32.58
CA TRP A 570 4.81 -8.30 -33.54
C TRP A 570 4.18 -8.31 -34.94
N LEU A 571 2.85 -8.35 -35.03
CA LEU A 571 2.15 -8.36 -36.33
C LEU A 571 2.35 -7.02 -37.08
N GLN A 572 2.21 -5.91 -36.38
CA GLN A 572 2.46 -4.58 -36.94
C GLN A 572 3.91 -4.43 -37.40
N LEU A 573 4.87 -4.99 -36.62
CA LEU A 573 6.29 -5.02 -36.97
C LEU A 573 6.54 -5.84 -38.23
N VAL A 574 5.90 -6.99 -38.40
CA VAL A 574 5.99 -7.82 -39.61
C VAL A 574 5.41 -7.07 -40.82
N VAL A 575 4.24 -6.44 -40.68
CA VAL A 575 3.65 -5.64 -41.75
C VAL A 575 4.54 -4.47 -42.12
N LEU A 576 5.07 -3.73 -41.14
CA LEU A 576 6.01 -2.63 -41.39
C LEU A 576 7.25 -3.10 -42.14
N LEU A 577 7.85 -4.22 -41.70
CA LEU A 577 9.02 -4.81 -42.36
C LEU A 577 8.70 -5.19 -43.81
N ALA A 578 7.55 -5.80 -44.05
CA ALA A 578 7.11 -6.15 -45.41
C ALA A 578 6.94 -4.90 -46.31
N VAL A 579 6.37 -3.81 -45.77
CA VAL A 579 6.24 -2.53 -46.46
C VAL A 579 7.61 -1.93 -46.79
N VAL A 580 8.53 -1.90 -45.79
CA VAL A 580 9.90 -1.37 -46.00
C VAL A 580 10.65 -2.20 -47.05
N LEU A 581 10.59 -3.53 -47.00
CA LEU A 581 11.22 -4.41 -47.99
C LEU A 581 10.60 -4.21 -49.37
N GLY A 582 9.28 -4.02 -49.47
CA GLY A 582 8.58 -3.70 -50.70
C GLY A 582 9.03 -2.37 -51.30
N LEU A 583 9.17 -1.32 -50.49
CA LEU A 583 9.68 -0.02 -50.92
C LEU A 583 11.14 -0.10 -51.37
N LEU A 584 12.00 -0.79 -50.65
CA LEU A 584 13.39 -1.04 -51.01
C LEU A 584 13.49 -1.76 -52.38
N TRP A 585 12.69 -2.81 -52.56
CA TRP A 585 12.61 -3.53 -53.82
C TRP A 585 12.15 -2.65 -54.99
N LEU A 586 11.15 -1.80 -54.78
CA LEU A 586 10.70 -0.80 -55.77
C LEU A 586 11.81 0.20 -56.09
N CYS A 587 12.54 0.72 -55.10
CA CYS A 587 13.68 1.62 -55.30
C CYS A 587 14.77 0.94 -56.11
N VAL A 588 15.16 -0.30 -55.77
CA VAL A 588 16.15 -1.09 -56.53
C VAL A 588 15.69 -1.30 -57.99
N ARG A 589 14.43 -1.65 -58.21
CA ARG A 589 13.86 -1.80 -59.57
C ARG A 589 13.91 -0.52 -60.36
N LEU A 590 13.59 0.64 -59.75
CA LEU A 590 13.66 1.95 -60.40
C LEU A 590 15.09 2.31 -60.79
N VAL A 591 16.05 2.12 -59.90
CA VAL A 591 17.49 2.35 -60.18
C VAL A 591 17.97 1.46 -61.31
N LEU A 592 17.66 0.17 -61.31
CA LEU A 592 18.02 -0.77 -62.36
C LEU A 592 17.37 -0.43 -63.72
N ARG A 593 16.15 0.17 -63.76
CA ARG A 593 15.53 0.67 -64.96
C ARG A 593 16.22 1.93 -65.50
N LEU A 594 16.70 2.82 -64.62
CA LEU A 594 17.45 4.02 -64.99
C LEU A 594 18.84 3.69 -65.55
N ILE A 595 19.53 2.68 -65.05
CA ILE A 595 20.83 2.22 -65.52
C ILE A 595 20.73 1.49 -66.87
N ARG A 596 19.57 0.89 -67.20
CA ARG A 596 19.32 0.19 -68.46
C ARG A 596 18.81 1.10 -69.59
N ARG A 597 18.58 2.36 -69.31
CA ARG A 597 18.34 3.42 -70.28
C ARG A 597 19.60 4.23 -70.50
#